data_ffe413c751534a6d6eaab389c72cc367
#
_entry.id   ffe413c751534a6d6eaab389c72cc367
#
_cell.length_a   1.000
_cell.length_b   1.000
_cell.length_c   1.000
_cell.angle_alpha   90.00
_cell.angle_beta   90.00
_cell.angle_gamma   90.00
#
_symmetry.space_group_name_H-M   'P 1'
#
loop_
_entity.id
_entity.type
_entity.pdbx_description
1 polymer ?
#
loop_
_entity_poly.entity_id
_entity_poly.type
_entity_poly.pdbx_seq_one_letter_code
_entity_poly.pdbx_strand_id
1 'polypeptide(L)'
;RYGDSAEPKRENWEPIRGDIEFRDVSFRYPDGKEYVLEHLNLKIPVGTTVAIVGDTGAGKSTIVNLAGRFFEPTSGEILIDGVDYRKRSQLWLHSQIGYVLQNPHLFSGTIRENIRYGRLDATDAEVEEAARRVSADQVIDRMEQGYDTDVGEGGDRLSTGEKQLISFARAILAKPAIFVLDEATSSIDTWTEQLI
;
A
#
# COMPACT_ATOMS: atom_id res chain seq x y z
N ARG A 1 -17.84 9.13 6.65
CA ARG A 1 -17.98 7.68 6.62
C ARG A 1 -17.48 7.15 5.30
N TYR A 2 -16.53 6.25 5.35
CA TYR A 2 -15.95 5.65 4.16
C TYR A 2 -16.67 4.37 3.83
N GLY A 3 -16.99 4.17 2.56
CA GLY A 3 -17.52 2.91 2.09
C GLY A 3 -18.95 2.60 2.39
N ASP A 4 -19.71 3.58 2.78
CA ASP A 4 -21.16 3.42 3.03
C ASP A 4 -21.89 3.66 1.70
N SER A 5 -21.78 2.72 0.79
CA SER A 5 -22.56 2.78 -0.43
C SER A 5 -23.94 2.17 -0.21
N ALA A 6 -24.93 2.70 -0.90
CA ALA A 6 -26.29 2.19 -0.83
C ALA A 6 -26.45 0.84 -1.53
N GLU A 7 -25.41 0.37 -2.24
CA GLU A 7 -25.48 -0.89 -2.96
C GLU A 7 -25.18 -2.10 -2.04
N PRO A 8 -25.83 -3.25 -2.28
CA PRO A 8 -25.52 -4.47 -1.53
C PRO A 8 -24.05 -4.85 -1.69
N LYS A 9 -23.38 -5.08 -0.59
CA LYS A 9 -21.98 -5.47 -0.58
C LYS A 9 -21.85 -6.98 -0.63
N ARG A 10 -20.92 -7.46 -1.44
CA ARG A 10 -20.54 -8.85 -1.41
C ARG A 10 -19.61 -9.08 -0.24
N GLU A 11 -19.94 -10.00 0.63
CA GLU A 11 -19.15 -10.30 1.82
C GLU A 11 -18.18 -11.46 1.63
N ASN A 12 -18.14 -12.02 0.44
CA ASN A 12 -17.25 -13.14 0.19
C ASN A 12 -15.80 -12.68 -0.01
N TRP A 13 -14.91 -13.48 0.49
CA TRP A 13 -13.48 -13.28 0.49
C TRP A 13 -12.84 -13.91 -0.76
N GLU A 14 -13.30 -13.50 -1.93
CA GLU A 14 -12.73 -13.94 -3.19
C GLU A 14 -11.33 -13.36 -3.36
N PRO A 15 -10.37 -14.14 -3.87
CA PRO A 15 -9.05 -13.60 -4.16
C PRO A 15 -9.13 -12.49 -5.19
N ILE A 16 -8.43 -11.39 -4.93
CA ILE A 16 -8.28 -10.30 -5.89
C ILE A 16 -7.12 -10.64 -6.82
N ARG A 17 -7.32 -10.50 -8.13
CA ARG A 17 -6.24 -10.58 -9.11
C ARG A 17 -5.42 -9.31 -9.11
N GLY A 18 -6.07 -8.16 -9.01
CA GLY A 18 -5.41 -6.88 -8.88
C GLY A 18 -5.56 -5.91 -10.04
N ASP A 19 -6.46 -6.19 -10.99
CA ASP A 19 -6.78 -5.22 -12.04
C ASP A 19 -7.52 -4.03 -11.44
N ILE A 20 -7.04 -2.82 -11.71
CA ILE A 20 -7.71 -1.59 -11.27
C ILE A 20 -8.04 -0.76 -12.48
N GLU A 21 -9.27 -0.26 -12.55
CA GLU A 21 -9.68 0.66 -13.60
C GLU A 21 -10.44 1.83 -13.02
N PHE A 22 -9.96 3.04 -13.31
CA PHE A 22 -10.69 4.28 -13.07
C PHE A 22 -11.47 4.60 -14.35
N ARG A 23 -12.79 4.68 -14.25
CA ARG A 23 -13.65 4.91 -15.42
C ARG A 23 -14.42 6.20 -15.23
N ASP A 24 -14.01 7.23 -15.94
CA ASP A 24 -14.63 8.56 -15.92
C ASP A 24 -14.76 9.12 -14.49
N VAL A 25 -13.70 8.98 -13.70
CA VAL A 25 -13.70 9.33 -12.27
C VAL A 25 -13.50 10.82 -12.10
N SER A 26 -14.41 11.44 -11.36
CA SER A 26 -14.27 12.80 -10.87
C SER A 26 -14.38 12.81 -9.36
N PHE A 27 -13.61 13.65 -8.72
CA PHE A 27 -13.59 13.70 -7.25
C PHE A 27 -13.40 15.13 -6.74
N ARG A 28 -14.19 15.48 -5.76
CA ARG A 28 -13.99 16.65 -4.92
C ARG A 28 -14.21 16.27 -3.46
N TYR A 29 -13.49 16.93 -2.56
CA TYR A 29 -13.70 16.71 -1.14
C TYR A 29 -15.08 17.23 -0.72
N PRO A 30 -15.71 16.63 0.31
CA PRO A 30 -17.08 17.02 0.72
C PRO A 30 -17.26 18.49 1.06
N ASP A 31 -16.21 19.12 1.58
CA ASP A 31 -16.19 20.54 1.94
C ASP A 31 -15.58 21.44 0.85
N GLY A 32 -15.11 20.82 -0.23
CA GLY A 32 -14.47 21.51 -1.35
C GLY A 32 -15.46 21.90 -2.42
N LYS A 33 -15.19 23.03 -3.08
CA LYS A 33 -16.02 23.53 -4.19
C LYS A 33 -15.43 23.13 -5.55
N GLU A 34 -14.14 22.86 -5.61
CA GLU A 34 -13.45 22.52 -6.84
C GLU A 34 -13.13 21.05 -6.93
N TYR A 35 -13.20 20.50 -8.14
CA TYR A 35 -12.82 19.13 -8.39
C TYR A 35 -11.30 19.00 -8.37
N VAL A 36 -10.80 18.02 -7.63
CA VAL A 36 -9.38 17.67 -7.59
C VAL A 36 -9.04 16.82 -8.80
N LEU A 37 -9.96 15.96 -9.23
CA LEU A 37 -9.85 15.13 -10.42
C LEU A 37 -11.12 15.28 -11.24
N GLU A 38 -10.96 15.33 -12.57
CA GLU A 38 -12.08 15.43 -13.51
C GLU A 38 -11.91 14.42 -14.63
N HIS A 39 -12.91 13.56 -14.80
CA HIS A 39 -13.00 12.59 -15.89
C HIS A 39 -11.73 11.75 -16.08
N LEU A 40 -11.15 11.27 -14.98
CA LEU A 40 -9.95 10.46 -15.03
C LEU A 40 -10.27 9.05 -15.53
N ASN A 41 -9.55 8.63 -16.56
CA ASN A 41 -9.56 7.27 -17.06
C ASN A 41 -8.17 6.69 -16.90
N LEU A 42 -8.06 5.59 -16.15
CA LEU A 42 -6.78 4.96 -15.87
C LEU A 42 -6.98 3.47 -15.74
N LYS A 43 -6.14 2.70 -16.41
CA LYS A 43 -6.20 1.25 -16.35
C LYS A 43 -4.88 0.71 -15.87
N ILE A 44 -4.91 -0.08 -14.80
CA ILE A 44 -3.74 -0.72 -14.22
C ILE A 44 -3.96 -2.22 -14.24
N PRO A 45 -3.48 -2.92 -15.28
CA PRO A 45 -3.63 -4.38 -15.34
C PRO A 45 -2.80 -5.08 -14.26
N VAL A 46 -3.17 -6.31 -13.96
CA VAL A 46 -2.39 -7.17 -13.05
C VAL A 46 -0.92 -7.22 -13.49
N GLY A 47 -0.01 -7.13 -12.52
CA GLY A 47 1.42 -7.20 -12.80
C GLY A 47 2.03 -5.93 -13.38
N THR A 48 1.24 -4.85 -13.46
CA THR A 48 1.71 -3.55 -13.97
C THR A 48 1.99 -2.61 -12.82
N THR A 49 3.06 -1.84 -12.95
CA THR A 49 3.35 -0.73 -12.05
C THR A 49 3.03 0.58 -12.70
N VAL A 50 2.34 1.41 -11.98
CA VAL A 50 2.08 2.78 -12.40
C VAL A 50 2.73 3.72 -11.39
N ALA A 51 3.61 4.58 -11.89
CA ALA A 51 4.17 5.67 -11.11
C ALA A 51 3.35 6.93 -11.38
N ILE A 52 2.82 7.51 -10.31
CA ILE A 52 2.10 8.77 -10.40
C ILE A 52 3.13 9.87 -10.10
N VAL A 53 3.55 10.56 -11.14
CA VAL A 53 4.56 11.61 -11.05
C VAL A 53 3.92 12.98 -11.21
N GLY A 54 4.48 13.94 -10.52
CA GLY A 54 4.01 15.32 -10.59
C GLY A 54 4.42 16.07 -9.32
N ASP A 55 4.13 17.35 -9.30
CA ASP A 55 4.34 18.14 -8.10
C ASP A 55 3.54 17.58 -6.95
N THR A 56 4.06 17.72 -5.73
CA THR A 56 3.38 17.33 -4.51
C THR A 56 2.06 18.07 -4.40
N GLY A 57 1.05 17.56 -5.06
CA GLY A 57 -0.25 18.16 -5.07
C GLY A 57 -1.32 17.21 -4.57
N ALA A 58 -2.49 17.78 -4.30
CA ALA A 58 -3.64 17.03 -3.83
C ALA A 58 -4.02 15.88 -4.80
N GLY A 59 -3.73 16.02 -6.10
CA GLY A 59 -4.10 15.04 -7.11
C GLY A 59 -3.44 13.68 -6.93
N LYS A 60 -2.15 13.64 -6.60
CA LYS A 60 -1.42 12.37 -6.38
C LYS A 60 -1.99 11.59 -5.20
N SER A 61 -2.09 12.24 -4.06
CA SER A 61 -2.65 11.64 -2.85
C SER A 61 -4.09 11.23 -3.05
N THR A 62 -4.85 12.00 -3.80
CA THR A 62 -6.25 11.71 -4.10
C THR A 62 -6.40 10.43 -4.91
N ILE A 63 -5.57 10.22 -5.94
CA ILE A 63 -5.62 8.99 -6.74
C ILE A 63 -5.32 7.78 -5.86
N VAL A 64 -4.30 7.87 -5.01
CA VAL A 64 -3.93 6.80 -4.08
C VAL A 64 -5.06 6.51 -3.09
N ASN A 65 -5.67 7.53 -2.52
CA ASN A 65 -6.76 7.38 -1.56
C ASN A 65 -8.03 6.83 -2.20
N LEU A 66 -8.30 7.17 -3.45
CA LEU A 66 -9.41 6.61 -4.20
C LEU A 66 -9.16 5.14 -4.53
N ALA A 67 -7.96 4.80 -4.99
CA ALA A 67 -7.61 3.40 -5.28
C ALA A 67 -7.71 2.51 -4.04
N GLY A 68 -7.34 3.03 -2.88
CA GLY A 68 -7.42 2.31 -1.61
C GLY A 68 -8.80 2.38 -0.96
N ARG A 69 -9.74 3.08 -1.56
CA ARG A 69 -11.08 3.30 -1.02
C ARG A 69 -11.09 3.98 0.35
N PHE A 70 -10.14 4.86 0.62
CA PHE A 70 -10.23 5.78 1.74
C PHE A 70 -11.18 6.92 1.45
N PHE A 71 -11.36 7.23 0.15
CA PHE A 71 -12.41 8.07 -0.37
C PHE A 71 -13.09 7.34 -1.52
N GLU A 72 -14.35 7.69 -1.78
CA GLU A 72 -15.07 7.17 -2.94
C GLU A 72 -15.24 8.28 -3.99
N PRO A 73 -15.29 7.94 -5.29
CA PRO A 73 -15.44 8.97 -6.33
C PRO A 73 -16.73 9.74 -6.20
N THR A 74 -16.70 11.03 -6.51
CA THR A 74 -17.90 11.86 -6.57
C THR A 74 -18.78 11.45 -7.74
N SER A 75 -18.15 11.11 -8.88
CA SER A 75 -18.82 10.53 -10.05
C SER A 75 -17.89 9.58 -10.76
N GLY A 76 -18.43 8.75 -11.64
CA GLY A 76 -17.69 7.68 -12.28
C GLY A 76 -17.58 6.45 -11.37
N GLU A 77 -16.75 5.50 -11.76
CA GLU A 77 -16.60 4.26 -11.03
C GLU A 77 -15.15 3.78 -11.04
N ILE A 78 -14.80 3.06 -9.97
CA ILE A 78 -13.49 2.40 -9.86
C ILE A 78 -13.76 0.90 -9.79
N LEU A 79 -13.21 0.18 -10.75
CA LEU A 79 -13.39 -1.27 -10.84
C LEU A 79 -12.14 -1.99 -10.36
N ILE A 80 -12.35 -3.01 -9.55
CA ILE A 80 -11.29 -3.96 -9.20
C ILE A 80 -11.72 -5.32 -9.72
N ASP A 81 -10.89 -5.89 -10.58
CA ASP A 81 -11.19 -7.13 -11.30
C ASP A 81 -12.54 -7.04 -12.04
N GLY A 82 -12.84 -5.88 -12.62
CA GLY A 82 -14.04 -5.65 -13.40
C GLY A 82 -15.31 -5.40 -12.60
N VAL A 83 -15.23 -5.33 -11.28
CA VAL A 83 -16.39 -5.07 -10.40
C VAL A 83 -16.18 -3.76 -9.66
N ASP A 84 -17.22 -2.92 -9.65
CA ASP A 84 -17.19 -1.68 -8.88
C ASP A 84 -16.86 -2.01 -7.42
N TYR A 85 -15.80 -1.39 -6.90
CA TYR A 85 -15.31 -1.76 -5.58
C TYR A 85 -16.29 -1.38 -4.44
N ARG A 86 -17.27 -0.51 -4.72
CA ARG A 86 -18.33 -0.18 -3.75
C ARG A 86 -19.26 -1.36 -3.49
N LYS A 87 -19.28 -2.34 -4.40
CA LYS A 87 -20.06 -3.57 -4.26
C LYS A 87 -19.37 -4.62 -3.40
N ARG A 88 -18.15 -4.33 -2.94
CA ARG A 88 -17.35 -5.23 -2.11
C ARG A 88 -17.28 -4.72 -0.69
N SER A 89 -16.98 -5.62 0.25
CA SER A 89 -16.68 -5.22 1.63
C SER A 89 -15.42 -4.36 1.66
N GLN A 90 -15.47 -3.25 2.36
CA GLN A 90 -14.32 -2.39 2.55
C GLN A 90 -13.21 -3.10 3.33
N LEU A 91 -13.59 -3.88 4.33
CA LEU A 91 -12.64 -4.66 5.12
C LEU A 91 -11.91 -5.68 4.25
N TRP A 92 -12.64 -6.39 3.39
CA TRP A 92 -12.06 -7.34 2.47
C TRP A 92 -11.08 -6.66 1.51
N LEU A 93 -11.48 -5.52 0.94
CA LEU A 93 -10.63 -4.78 0.02
C LEU A 93 -9.34 -4.33 0.71
N HIS A 94 -9.45 -3.73 1.89
CA HIS A 94 -8.29 -3.26 2.64
C HIS A 94 -7.34 -4.39 3.04
N SER A 95 -7.85 -5.60 3.27
CA SER A 95 -7.02 -6.75 3.57
C SER A 95 -6.18 -7.21 2.38
N GLN A 96 -6.56 -6.83 1.16
CA GLN A 96 -5.88 -7.21 -0.07
C GLN A 96 -4.90 -6.14 -0.57
N ILE A 97 -4.80 -5.02 0.11
CA ILE A 97 -3.93 -3.90 -0.27
C ILE A 97 -2.79 -3.78 0.72
N GLY A 98 -1.56 -3.77 0.21
CA GLY A 98 -0.37 -3.46 1.01
C GLY A 98 -0.04 -1.98 0.87
N TYR A 99 0.11 -1.31 2.02
CA TYR A 99 0.46 0.10 2.06
C TYR A 99 1.86 0.32 2.60
N VAL A 100 2.66 1.12 1.89
CA VAL A 100 3.92 1.64 2.40
C VAL A 100 3.82 3.16 2.42
N LEU A 101 3.76 3.71 3.62
CA LEU A 101 3.62 5.14 3.83
C LEU A 101 4.97 5.86 3.73
N GLN A 102 4.94 7.15 3.43
CA GLN A 102 6.13 7.99 3.41
C GLN A 102 6.86 7.99 4.77
N ASN A 103 6.09 8.07 5.86
CA ASN A 103 6.61 7.98 7.22
C ASN A 103 6.00 6.76 7.90
N PRO A 104 6.54 5.57 7.66
CA PRO A 104 5.96 4.35 8.22
C PRO A 104 6.14 4.29 9.73
N HIS A 105 5.10 3.79 10.41
CA HIS A 105 5.15 3.55 11.83
C HIS A 105 5.67 2.14 12.12
N LEU A 106 6.65 2.03 13.00
CA LEU A 106 7.11 0.75 13.49
C LEU A 106 6.66 0.58 14.95
N PHE A 107 6.45 -0.67 15.32
CA PHE A 107 6.10 -1.03 16.69
C PHE A 107 7.38 -1.28 17.48
N SER A 108 7.33 -1.08 18.80
CA SER A 108 8.44 -1.42 19.66
C SER A 108 8.76 -2.91 19.56
N GLY A 109 10.03 -3.25 19.51
CA GLY A 109 10.49 -4.62 19.35
C GLY A 109 11.61 -4.74 18.34
N THR A 110 11.81 -5.94 17.83
CA THR A 110 12.88 -6.20 16.88
C THR A 110 12.46 -5.95 15.44
N ILE A 111 13.44 -5.89 14.54
CA ILE A 111 13.18 -5.84 13.10
C ILE A 111 12.36 -7.05 12.67
N ARG A 112 12.74 -8.25 13.13
CA ARG A 112 12.02 -9.48 12.80
C ARG A 112 10.54 -9.41 13.17
N GLU A 113 10.26 -8.96 14.38
CA GLU A 113 8.89 -8.81 14.86
C GLU A 113 8.10 -7.80 14.02
N ASN A 114 8.72 -6.69 13.66
CA ASN A 114 8.09 -5.68 12.82
C ASN A 114 7.73 -6.21 11.43
N ILE A 115 8.61 -6.97 10.81
CA ILE A 115 8.31 -7.59 9.51
C ILE A 115 7.21 -8.63 9.66
N ARG A 116 7.25 -9.43 10.72
CA ARG A 116 6.26 -10.48 10.98
C ARG A 116 4.85 -9.96 11.20
N TYR A 117 4.69 -8.69 11.53
CA TYR A 117 3.36 -8.07 11.62
C TYR A 117 2.58 -8.18 10.31
N GLY A 118 3.24 -8.34 9.17
CA GLY A 118 2.58 -8.59 7.90
C GLY A 118 1.82 -9.90 7.85
N ARG A 119 2.35 -10.92 8.56
CA ARG A 119 1.70 -12.23 8.69
C ARG A 119 2.25 -12.92 9.93
N LEU A 120 1.47 -12.92 10.99
CA LEU A 120 1.92 -13.34 12.32
C LEU A 120 2.37 -14.80 12.42
N ASP A 121 1.88 -15.65 11.54
CA ASP A 121 2.26 -17.07 11.50
C ASP A 121 3.47 -17.37 10.58
N ALA A 122 4.09 -16.32 10.03
CA ALA A 122 5.25 -16.50 9.17
C ALA A 122 6.45 -17.05 9.94
N THR A 123 7.19 -17.95 9.29
CA THR A 123 8.43 -18.48 9.83
C THR A 123 9.56 -17.45 9.70
N ASP A 124 10.65 -17.66 10.44
CA ASP A 124 11.83 -16.81 10.32
C ASP A 124 12.38 -16.82 8.88
N ALA A 125 12.36 -17.97 8.20
CA ALA A 125 12.79 -18.06 6.82
C ALA A 125 11.93 -17.20 5.88
N GLU A 126 10.63 -17.16 6.11
CA GLU A 126 9.70 -16.34 5.32
C GLU A 126 9.91 -14.84 5.59
N VAL A 127 10.19 -14.48 6.83
CA VAL A 127 10.52 -13.09 7.21
C VAL A 127 11.80 -12.66 6.49
N GLU A 128 12.84 -13.48 6.51
CA GLU A 128 14.11 -13.21 5.87
C GLU A 128 13.97 -13.14 4.34
N GLU A 129 13.14 -13.99 3.75
CA GLU A 129 12.86 -13.96 2.32
C GLU A 129 12.16 -12.66 1.91
N ALA A 130 11.18 -12.21 2.69
CA ALA A 130 10.51 -10.94 2.45
C ALA A 130 11.52 -9.77 2.48
N ALA A 131 12.44 -9.79 3.44
CA ALA A 131 13.49 -8.78 3.54
C ALA A 131 14.42 -8.83 2.33
N ARG A 132 14.80 -10.01 1.86
CA ARG A 132 15.64 -10.17 0.67
C ARG A 132 14.98 -9.59 -0.58
N ARG A 133 13.69 -9.81 -0.74
CA ARG A 133 12.94 -9.35 -1.92
C ARG A 133 12.93 -7.83 -2.07
N VAL A 134 13.05 -7.11 -0.98
CA VAL A 134 13.13 -5.65 -0.99
C VAL A 134 14.56 -5.16 -0.70
N SER A 135 15.51 -6.08 -0.62
CA SER A 135 16.91 -5.86 -0.24
C SER A 135 17.11 -5.15 1.10
N ALA A 136 16.14 -5.27 1.99
CA ALA A 136 16.30 -4.83 3.36
C ALA A 136 17.35 -5.67 4.09
N ASP A 137 17.58 -6.91 3.65
CA ASP A 137 18.60 -7.81 4.20
C ASP A 137 19.99 -7.17 4.20
N GLN A 138 20.35 -6.43 3.16
CA GLN A 138 21.65 -5.76 3.07
C GLN A 138 21.85 -4.74 4.18
N VAL A 139 20.81 -4.01 4.53
CA VAL A 139 20.84 -3.05 5.63
C VAL A 139 20.85 -3.76 6.98
N ILE A 140 20.01 -4.78 7.12
CA ILE A 140 19.88 -5.55 8.36
C ILE A 140 21.19 -6.27 8.70
N ASP A 141 21.84 -6.85 7.69
CA ASP A 141 23.09 -7.60 7.88
C ASP A 141 24.25 -6.71 8.35
N ARG A 142 24.18 -5.41 8.12
CA ARG A 142 25.17 -4.45 8.61
C ARG A 142 24.97 -4.07 10.06
N MET A 143 23.83 -4.40 10.63
CA MET A 143 23.52 -4.09 12.01
C MET A 143 24.15 -5.15 12.93
N GLU A 144 24.64 -4.73 14.08
CA GLU A 144 25.34 -5.59 15.01
C GLU A 144 24.52 -6.81 15.42
N GLN A 145 23.20 -6.62 15.63
CA GLN A 145 22.29 -7.69 16.05
C GLN A 145 21.39 -8.19 14.92
N GLY A 146 21.61 -7.74 13.70
CA GLY A 146 20.85 -8.21 12.53
C GLY A 146 19.35 -8.08 12.72
N TYR A 147 18.62 -9.16 12.46
CA TYR A 147 17.15 -9.19 12.61
C TYR A 147 16.67 -9.02 14.05
N ASP A 148 17.53 -9.24 15.04
CA ASP A 148 17.20 -9.07 16.45
C ASP A 148 17.47 -7.64 16.96
N THR A 149 17.83 -6.75 16.06
CA THR A 149 18.02 -5.34 16.37
C THR A 149 16.72 -4.71 16.86
N ASP A 150 16.78 -4.06 18.02
CA ASP A 150 15.66 -3.32 18.58
C ASP A 150 15.50 -2.01 17.81
N VAL A 151 14.31 -1.75 17.30
CA VAL A 151 14.05 -0.56 16.50
C VAL A 151 13.79 0.69 17.33
N GLY A 152 13.59 0.51 18.64
CA GLY A 152 13.24 1.61 19.54
C GLY A 152 11.77 1.97 19.48
N GLU A 153 11.39 2.96 20.26
CA GLU A 153 9.99 3.41 20.30
C GLU A 153 9.63 4.08 18.97
N GLY A 154 8.60 3.55 18.31
CA GLY A 154 8.17 4.05 17.02
C GLY A 154 9.20 3.90 15.90
N GLY A 155 10.25 3.10 16.14
CA GLY A 155 11.34 2.94 15.17
C GLY A 155 12.40 4.03 15.24
N ASP A 156 12.50 4.75 16.36
CA ASP A 156 13.35 5.93 16.48
C ASP A 156 14.85 5.65 16.36
N ARG A 157 15.26 4.39 16.47
CA ARG A 157 16.67 3.99 16.29
C ARG A 157 17.06 3.78 14.83
N LEU A 158 16.09 3.85 13.93
CA LEU A 158 16.31 3.65 12.49
C LEU A 158 16.12 4.96 11.74
N SER A 159 16.84 5.09 10.61
CA SER A 159 16.61 6.19 9.68
C SER A 159 15.25 6.02 9.00
N THR A 160 14.74 7.10 8.42
CA THR A 160 13.48 7.06 7.66
C THR A 160 13.54 6.04 6.54
N GLY A 161 14.65 6.00 5.79
CA GLY A 161 14.85 5.01 4.72
C GLY A 161 14.85 3.58 5.23
N GLU A 162 15.49 3.32 6.37
CA GLU A 162 15.51 1.99 6.98
C GLU A 162 14.11 1.58 7.44
N LYS A 163 13.35 2.48 8.05
CA LYS A 163 11.95 2.21 8.42
C LYS A 163 11.10 1.88 7.21
N GLN A 164 11.30 2.58 6.10
CA GLN A 164 10.56 2.32 4.87
C GLN A 164 10.85 0.93 4.31
N LEU A 165 12.11 0.50 4.32
CA LEU A 165 12.48 -0.84 3.88
C LEU A 165 11.85 -1.92 4.77
N ILE A 166 11.87 -1.73 6.07
CA ILE A 166 11.22 -2.67 7.01
C ILE A 166 9.71 -2.72 6.78
N SER A 167 9.08 -1.56 6.61
CA SER A 167 7.65 -1.48 6.31
C SER A 167 7.32 -2.14 4.96
N PHE A 168 8.19 -1.99 3.97
CA PHE A 168 8.02 -2.63 2.66
C PHE A 168 8.12 -4.15 2.77
N ALA A 169 9.10 -4.66 3.53
CA ALA A 169 9.22 -6.10 3.79
C ALA A 169 7.99 -6.65 4.50
N ARG A 170 7.46 -5.91 5.49
CA ARG A 170 6.21 -6.26 6.16
C ARG A 170 5.06 -6.40 5.18
N ALA A 171 4.92 -5.44 4.27
CA ALA A 171 3.86 -5.44 3.28
C ALA A 171 4.01 -6.60 2.29
N ILE A 172 5.22 -6.91 1.86
CA ILE A 172 5.52 -8.06 0.98
C ILE A 172 5.14 -9.37 1.68
N LEU A 173 5.45 -9.51 2.95
CA LEU A 173 5.14 -10.72 3.72
C LEU A 173 3.64 -10.99 3.79
N ALA A 174 2.84 -9.94 3.84
CA ALA A 174 1.38 -10.03 3.84
C ALA A 174 0.83 -10.55 2.51
N LYS A 175 1.63 -10.59 1.46
CA LYS A 175 1.27 -11.06 0.10
C LYS A 175 0.01 -10.38 -0.44
N PRO A 176 -0.02 -9.04 -0.49
CA PRO A 176 -1.17 -8.33 -1.00
C PRO A 176 -1.29 -8.47 -2.52
N ALA A 177 -2.51 -8.39 -3.03
CA ALA A 177 -2.75 -8.37 -4.47
C ALA A 177 -2.42 -7.00 -5.08
N ILE A 178 -2.55 -5.95 -4.31
CA ILE A 178 -2.33 -4.58 -4.74
C ILE A 178 -1.36 -3.90 -3.80
N PHE A 179 -0.37 -3.22 -4.36
CA PHE A 179 0.60 -2.44 -3.60
C PHE A 179 0.41 -0.95 -3.85
N VAL A 180 0.36 -0.18 -2.78
CA VAL A 180 0.34 1.28 -2.85
C VAL A 180 1.56 1.81 -2.12
N LEU A 181 2.41 2.53 -2.83
CA LEU A 181 3.58 3.20 -2.28
C LEU A 181 3.32 4.70 -2.27
N ASP A 182 3.31 5.28 -1.08
CA ASP A 182 3.09 6.71 -0.91
C ASP A 182 4.44 7.41 -0.83
N GLU A 183 4.74 8.22 -1.83
CA GLU A 183 5.96 9.01 -1.96
C GLU A 183 7.23 8.25 -1.59
N ALA A 184 7.52 7.20 -2.35
CA ALA A 184 8.71 6.41 -2.14
C ALA A 184 9.96 7.28 -2.25
N THR A 185 10.93 7.04 -1.36
CA THR A 185 12.27 7.58 -1.52
C THR A 185 12.92 6.95 -2.75
N SER A 186 14.01 7.57 -3.26
CA SER A 186 14.75 7.01 -4.38
C SER A 186 15.16 5.56 -4.16
N SER A 187 15.44 5.16 -2.92
CA SER A 187 15.79 3.78 -2.58
C SER A 187 14.63 2.81 -2.82
N ILE A 188 13.42 3.20 -2.43
CA ILE A 188 12.21 2.40 -2.60
C ILE A 188 11.79 2.35 -4.07
N ASP A 189 11.93 3.45 -4.80
CA ASP A 189 11.64 3.51 -6.23
C ASP A 189 12.46 2.47 -7.00
N THR A 190 13.74 2.35 -6.68
CA THR A 190 14.61 1.34 -7.28
C THR A 190 14.11 -0.08 -7.02
N TRP A 191 13.65 -0.35 -5.82
CA TRP A 191 13.13 -1.66 -5.45
C TRP A 191 11.81 -1.98 -6.13
N THR A 192 10.93 -0.99 -6.26
CA THR A 192 9.66 -1.14 -6.94
C THR A 192 9.88 -1.61 -8.38
N GLU A 193 10.83 -1.02 -9.07
CA GLU A 193 11.19 -1.43 -10.44
C GLU A 193 11.62 -2.89 -10.53
N GLN A 194 12.32 -3.40 -9.52
CA GLN A 194 12.81 -4.78 -9.51
C GLN A 194 11.73 -5.80 -9.13
N LEU A 195 10.75 -5.40 -8.35
CA LEU A 195 9.67 -6.29 -7.89
C LEU A 195 8.59 -6.52 -8.94
N ILE A 196 8.58 -5.70 -9.94
CA ILE A 196 7.57 -5.66 -10.97
C ILE A 196 8.18 -5.98 -12.31
#